data_635eb7c0d1d5ca6135c32e9c5c4e14dc
#
_entry.id   635eb7c0d1d5ca6135c32e9c5c4e14dc
#
_cell.length_a   1.000
_cell.length_b   1.000
_cell.length_c   1.000
_cell.angle_alpha   90.00
_cell.angle_beta   90.00
_cell.angle_gamma   90.00
#
_symmetry.space_group_name_H-M   'P 1'
#
loop_
_entity.id
_entity.type
_entity.pdbx_description
1 polymer ?
#
loop_
_entity_poly.entity_id
_entity_poly.type
_entity_poly.pdbx_seq_one_letter_code
_entity_poly.pdbx_strand_id
1 'polypeptide(L)'
;MFKIGDIELKNRVVLAPMAGVCNSAFRLTVKEFGAGLVCAEMVSDKAILYNNAKTMGMLYIDEREKPLSLQIFGGEKETLVEAAKFVDQNTTADIIDINMGCPVPKITKCDAGAKWLLDPNKIYEMVSAVVESVNKPVTVKMRMGWDEDHIYAVENAKAVERAGGKAVALHGRTRVQMYEGTANWDIIKEVKQSVSIPVIGNGDVKTPQDAKRMLDETGVDGVMIGRAALGNPWMIYRTVHYLETGELKDEPKVREKISVCKLHLDRLIKLKGEHVAVREMRKHAAWYLKGIRGNAKVRNEINHCETRDELVQLLDAFTIEAEAKELQDAKVG
;
A
#
# COMPACT_ATOMS: atom_id res chain seq x y z
N MET A 1 -1.97 3.68 -20.41
CA MET A 1 -2.68 2.66 -19.58
C MET A 1 -1.89 1.37 -19.63
N PHE A 2 -1.79 0.64 -18.55
CA PHE A 2 -1.18 -0.69 -18.56
C PHE A 2 -2.14 -1.71 -17.94
N LYS A 3 -1.89 -3.00 -18.19
CA LYS A 3 -2.74 -4.10 -17.73
C LYS A 3 -1.97 -5.04 -16.83
N ILE A 4 -2.67 -5.65 -15.89
CA ILE A 4 -2.18 -6.77 -15.08
C ILE A 4 -3.09 -7.97 -15.40
N GLY A 5 -2.61 -8.90 -16.21
CA GLY A 5 -3.47 -9.88 -16.84
C GLY A 5 -4.52 -9.21 -17.73
N ASP A 6 -5.79 -9.45 -17.46
CA ASP A 6 -6.95 -8.83 -18.12
C ASP A 6 -7.43 -7.54 -17.41
N ILE A 7 -6.91 -7.22 -16.24
CA ILE A 7 -7.30 -6.03 -15.47
C ILE A 7 -6.63 -4.79 -16.02
N GLU A 8 -7.43 -3.89 -16.57
CA GLU A 8 -6.97 -2.60 -17.08
C GLU A 8 -6.95 -1.54 -15.98
N LEU A 9 -5.82 -0.86 -15.81
CA LEU A 9 -5.64 0.20 -14.82
C LEU A 9 -5.78 1.57 -15.49
N LYS A 10 -6.58 2.46 -14.87
CA LYS A 10 -6.86 3.80 -15.39
C LYS A 10 -5.61 4.69 -15.45
N ASN A 11 -4.66 4.46 -14.55
CA ASN A 11 -3.39 5.18 -14.51
C ASN A 11 -2.29 4.30 -13.86
N ARG A 12 -1.09 4.82 -13.79
CA ARG A 12 0.13 4.10 -13.37
C ARG A 12 0.44 4.21 -11.86
N VAL A 13 -0.48 4.76 -11.05
CA VAL A 13 -0.27 5.01 -9.62
C VAL A 13 -0.97 3.96 -8.79
N VAL A 14 -0.20 3.23 -7.97
CA VAL A 14 -0.67 2.11 -7.15
C VAL A 14 -0.45 2.41 -5.67
N LEU A 15 -1.47 2.16 -4.83
CA LEU A 15 -1.32 2.20 -3.37
C LEU A 15 -0.67 0.91 -2.86
N ALA A 16 0.44 1.02 -2.14
CA ALA A 16 1.13 -0.12 -1.54
C ALA A 16 0.31 -0.79 -0.43
N PRO A 17 0.41 -2.12 -0.26
CA PRO A 17 -0.12 -2.81 0.92
C PRO A 17 0.68 -2.40 2.17
N MET A 18 -0.01 -1.91 3.20
CA MET A 18 0.59 -1.50 4.46
C MET A 18 -0.17 -2.11 5.63
N ALA A 19 0.47 -3.03 6.35
CA ALA A 19 -0.12 -3.75 7.48
C ALA A 19 -0.56 -2.79 8.61
N GLY A 20 -1.77 -2.98 9.11
CA GLY A 20 -2.39 -2.14 10.12
C GLY A 20 -2.83 -0.76 9.60
N VAL A 21 -2.87 -0.55 8.29
CA VAL A 21 -3.20 0.74 7.66
C VAL A 21 -4.22 0.58 6.55
N CYS A 22 -3.97 -0.33 5.60
CA CYS A 22 -4.74 -0.45 4.37
C CYS A 22 -6.05 -1.25 4.56
N ASN A 23 -6.84 -0.91 5.60
CA ASN A 23 -8.22 -1.36 5.70
C ASN A 23 -9.11 -0.70 4.65
N SER A 24 -10.35 -1.19 4.47
CA SER A 24 -11.28 -0.68 3.46
C SER A 24 -11.53 0.83 3.58
N ALA A 25 -11.64 1.38 4.79
CA ALA A 25 -11.86 2.81 4.99
C ALA A 25 -10.71 3.67 4.43
N PHE A 26 -9.46 3.25 4.64
CA PHE A 26 -8.29 3.92 4.08
C PHE A 26 -8.18 3.71 2.57
N ARG A 27 -8.33 2.48 2.08
CA ARG A 27 -8.25 2.17 0.64
C ARG A 27 -9.29 2.96 -0.16
N LEU A 28 -10.54 3.01 0.31
CA LEU A 28 -11.60 3.77 -0.33
C LEU A 28 -11.28 5.27 -0.37
N THR A 29 -10.73 5.82 0.73
CA THR A 29 -10.30 7.23 0.76
C THR A 29 -9.22 7.48 -0.30
N VAL A 30 -8.20 6.64 -0.39
CA VAL A 30 -7.13 6.78 -1.39
C VAL A 30 -7.65 6.54 -2.81
N LYS A 31 -8.59 5.62 -2.99
CA LYS A 31 -9.19 5.34 -4.31
C LYS A 31 -9.94 6.54 -4.87
N GLU A 32 -10.67 7.26 -4.06
CA GLU A 32 -11.36 8.49 -4.46
C GLU A 32 -10.39 9.62 -4.88
N PHE A 33 -9.15 9.57 -4.41
CA PHE A 33 -8.08 10.44 -4.88
C PHE A 33 -7.39 9.95 -6.16
N GLY A 34 -7.94 8.94 -6.81
CA GLY A 34 -7.58 8.55 -8.18
C GLY A 34 -6.56 7.44 -8.31
N ALA A 35 -6.24 6.66 -7.26
CA ALA A 35 -5.36 5.52 -7.40
C ALA A 35 -5.84 4.56 -8.50
N GLY A 36 -4.96 4.19 -9.43
CA GLY A 36 -5.26 3.21 -10.48
C GLY A 36 -5.55 1.83 -9.89
N LEU A 37 -4.80 1.44 -8.88
CA LEU A 37 -4.96 0.19 -8.13
C LEU A 37 -4.75 0.46 -6.63
N VAL A 38 -5.55 -0.16 -5.77
CA VAL A 38 -5.29 -0.19 -4.33
C VAL A 38 -5.00 -1.62 -3.88
N CYS A 39 -4.07 -1.75 -2.91
CA CYS A 39 -3.70 -3.05 -2.35
C CYS A 39 -4.20 -3.16 -0.91
N ALA A 40 -4.81 -4.32 -0.59
CA ALA A 40 -5.21 -4.66 0.76
C ALA A 40 -3.99 -5.01 1.64
N GLU A 41 -4.19 -5.03 2.95
CA GLU A 41 -3.20 -5.55 3.89
C GLU A 41 -2.92 -7.03 3.61
N MET A 42 -1.70 -7.48 3.94
CA MET A 42 -1.36 -8.89 3.81
C MET A 42 -2.14 -9.75 4.82
N VAL A 43 -2.72 -10.83 4.35
CA VAL A 43 -3.52 -11.77 5.13
C VAL A 43 -2.81 -13.12 5.18
N SER A 44 -2.73 -13.73 6.38
CA SER A 44 -2.12 -15.05 6.55
C SER A 44 -2.99 -16.14 5.94
N ASP A 45 -2.36 -17.02 5.17
CA ASP A 45 -2.94 -18.25 4.62
C ASP A 45 -3.60 -19.11 5.72
N LYS A 46 -2.86 -19.46 6.75
CA LYS A 46 -3.37 -20.26 7.87
C LYS A 46 -4.53 -19.57 8.59
N ALA A 47 -4.49 -18.24 8.74
CA ALA A 47 -5.58 -17.53 9.38
C ALA A 47 -6.86 -17.48 8.52
N ILE A 48 -6.74 -17.51 7.19
CA ILE A 48 -7.88 -17.72 6.28
C ILE A 48 -8.46 -19.13 6.48
N LEU A 49 -7.63 -20.16 6.43
CA LEU A 49 -8.07 -21.55 6.52
C LEU A 49 -8.70 -21.91 7.88
N TYR A 50 -8.22 -21.27 8.96
CA TYR A 50 -8.83 -21.43 10.30
C TYR A 50 -10.07 -20.55 10.50
N ASN A 51 -10.54 -19.85 9.48
CA ASN A 51 -11.73 -18.98 9.52
C ASN A 51 -11.70 -17.98 10.70
N ASN A 52 -10.54 -17.40 10.94
CA ASN A 52 -10.36 -16.45 12.03
C ASN A 52 -11.21 -15.19 11.77
N ALA A 53 -12.13 -14.86 12.69
CA ALA A 53 -13.11 -13.78 12.51
C ALA A 53 -12.45 -12.42 12.18
N LYS A 54 -11.33 -12.10 12.82
CA LYS A 54 -10.56 -10.87 12.50
C LYS A 54 -10.02 -10.91 11.07
N THR A 55 -9.52 -12.06 10.65
CA THR A 55 -8.99 -12.27 9.30
C THR A 55 -10.09 -12.19 8.25
N MET A 56 -11.26 -12.77 8.51
CA MET A 56 -12.41 -12.66 7.62
C MET A 56 -12.82 -11.19 7.41
N GLY A 57 -12.79 -10.38 8.47
CA GLY A 57 -13.03 -8.93 8.36
C GLY A 57 -11.98 -8.19 7.51
N MET A 58 -10.74 -8.68 7.41
CA MET A 58 -9.71 -8.10 6.55
C MET A 58 -9.92 -8.38 5.07
N LEU A 59 -10.71 -9.40 4.73
CA LEU A 59 -11.07 -9.75 3.35
C LEU A 59 -12.21 -8.89 2.78
N TYR A 60 -12.82 -8.03 3.60
CA TYR A 60 -13.89 -7.14 3.15
C TYR A 60 -13.39 -6.15 2.10
N ILE A 61 -14.15 -6.02 1.02
CA ILE A 61 -13.89 -5.13 -0.11
C ILE A 61 -15.18 -4.36 -0.43
N ASP A 62 -15.08 -3.03 -0.47
CA ASP A 62 -16.15 -2.17 -1.01
C ASP A 62 -15.97 -2.10 -2.54
N GLU A 63 -17.03 -2.28 -3.31
CA GLU A 63 -16.97 -2.28 -4.78
C GLU A 63 -16.38 -0.98 -5.37
N ARG A 64 -16.47 0.13 -4.63
CA ARG A 64 -15.88 1.41 -5.02
C ARG A 64 -14.35 1.44 -4.95
N GLU A 65 -13.73 0.46 -4.27
CA GLU A 65 -12.26 0.36 -4.19
C GLU A 65 -11.64 -0.27 -5.45
N LYS A 66 -12.42 -0.89 -6.31
CA LYS A 66 -11.95 -1.66 -7.47
C LYS A 66 -11.33 -0.78 -8.58
N PRO A 67 -10.31 -1.28 -9.30
CA PRO A 67 -9.66 -2.56 -9.11
C PRO A 67 -8.85 -2.63 -7.82
N LEU A 68 -8.89 -3.80 -7.17
CA LEU A 68 -8.24 -4.07 -5.89
C LEU A 68 -7.40 -5.35 -5.95
N SER A 69 -6.19 -5.27 -5.42
CA SER A 69 -5.30 -6.41 -5.19
C SER A 69 -5.37 -6.84 -3.73
N LEU A 70 -5.73 -8.11 -3.48
CA LEU A 70 -5.73 -8.71 -2.16
C LEU A 70 -4.44 -9.50 -1.95
N GLN A 71 -3.69 -9.12 -0.91
CA GLN A 71 -2.39 -9.72 -0.64
C GLN A 71 -2.49 -10.83 0.40
N ILE A 72 -1.94 -12.00 0.08
CA ILE A 72 -1.80 -13.14 1.00
C ILE A 72 -0.33 -13.44 1.28
N PHE A 73 -0.04 -14.09 2.41
CA PHE A 73 1.29 -14.58 2.73
C PHE A 73 1.24 -15.93 3.43
N GLY A 74 2.24 -16.75 3.19
CA GLY A 74 2.45 -18.04 3.81
C GLY A 74 3.85 -18.58 3.51
N GLY A 75 4.28 -19.59 4.23
CA GLY A 75 5.57 -20.26 4.04
C GLY A 75 5.43 -21.65 3.44
N GLU A 76 4.21 -22.20 3.40
CA GLU A 76 3.93 -23.54 2.93
C GLU A 76 3.07 -23.49 1.66
N LYS A 77 3.42 -24.27 0.65
CA LYS A 77 2.75 -24.29 -0.64
C LYS A 77 1.27 -24.68 -0.53
N GLU A 78 0.99 -25.72 0.20
CA GLU A 78 -0.33 -26.31 0.35
C GLU A 78 -1.31 -25.30 0.99
N THR A 79 -0.91 -24.66 2.08
CA THR A 79 -1.76 -23.69 2.77
C THR A 79 -1.94 -22.40 1.96
N LEU A 80 -0.90 -21.95 1.24
CA LEU A 80 -0.99 -20.76 0.41
C LEU A 80 -1.89 -20.98 -0.82
N VAL A 81 -1.82 -22.14 -1.45
CA VAL A 81 -2.71 -22.54 -2.56
C VAL A 81 -4.17 -22.58 -2.11
N GLU A 82 -4.46 -23.22 -0.99
CA GLU A 82 -5.84 -23.27 -0.46
C GLU A 82 -6.36 -21.88 -0.06
N ALA A 83 -5.51 -21.02 0.52
CA ALA A 83 -5.88 -19.64 0.82
C ALA A 83 -6.14 -18.83 -0.48
N ALA A 84 -5.34 -19.03 -1.52
CA ALA A 84 -5.56 -18.39 -2.81
C ALA A 84 -6.88 -18.82 -3.45
N LYS A 85 -7.21 -20.11 -3.44
CA LYS A 85 -8.51 -20.64 -3.88
C LYS A 85 -9.66 -20.02 -3.09
N PHE A 86 -9.50 -19.91 -1.77
CA PHE A 86 -10.51 -19.26 -0.94
C PHE A 86 -10.76 -17.82 -1.37
N VAL A 87 -9.69 -17.04 -1.58
CA VAL A 87 -9.77 -15.64 -2.04
C VAL A 87 -10.41 -15.56 -3.42
N ASP A 88 -10.03 -16.45 -4.35
CA ASP A 88 -10.57 -16.51 -5.71
C ASP A 88 -12.08 -16.69 -5.70
N GLN A 89 -12.59 -17.60 -4.87
CA GLN A 89 -13.98 -18.03 -4.85
C GLN A 89 -14.88 -17.19 -3.95
N ASN A 90 -14.32 -16.60 -2.88
CA ASN A 90 -15.11 -15.99 -1.80
C ASN A 90 -14.92 -14.48 -1.65
N THR A 91 -14.14 -13.85 -2.52
CA THR A 91 -13.95 -12.39 -2.50
C THR A 91 -14.14 -11.75 -3.87
N THR A 92 -14.44 -10.46 -3.88
CA THR A 92 -14.56 -9.67 -5.11
C THR A 92 -13.23 -8.99 -5.52
N ALA A 93 -12.09 -9.41 -4.95
CA ALA A 93 -10.78 -8.96 -5.37
C ALA A 93 -10.55 -9.20 -6.86
N ASP A 94 -9.87 -8.28 -7.52
CA ASP A 94 -9.56 -8.41 -8.96
C ASP A 94 -8.23 -9.13 -9.18
N ILE A 95 -7.31 -9.04 -8.23
CA ILE A 95 -5.95 -9.59 -8.28
C ILE A 95 -5.63 -10.28 -6.95
N ILE A 96 -4.97 -11.42 -7.01
CA ILE A 96 -4.35 -12.09 -5.86
C ILE A 96 -2.87 -11.76 -5.88
N ASP A 97 -2.37 -11.12 -4.81
CA ASP A 97 -0.95 -10.79 -4.69
C ASP A 97 -0.28 -11.64 -3.60
N ILE A 98 0.91 -12.16 -3.90
CA ILE A 98 1.70 -12.95 -2.94
C ILE A 98 2.76 -12.04 -2.31
N ASN A 99 2.77 -11.95 -0.99
CA ASN A 99 3.79 -11.20 -0.26
C ASN A 99 5.10 -12.00 -0.17
N MET A 100 6.12 -11.52 -0.87
CA MET A 100 7.50 -12.01 -0.79
C MET A 100 8.47 -10.91 -0.35
N GLY A 101 7.99 -9.90 0.37
CA GLY A 101 8.80 -8.73 0.74
C GLY A 101 8.71 -8.30 2.21
N CYS A 102 7.81 -8.88 3.01
CA CYS A 102 7.68 -8.51 4.42
C CYS A 102 8.97 -8.87 5.20
N PRO A 103 9.66 -7.87 5.80
CA PRO A 103 10.95 -8.11 6.46
C PRO A 103 10.82 -8.53 7.92
N VAL A 104 9.60 -8.49 8.48
CA VAL A 104 9.35 -8.63 9.92
C VAL A 104 9.73 -10.04 10.41
N PRO A 105 10.53 -10.17 11.50
CA PRO A 105 10.98 -11.47 12.01
C PRO A 105 9.86 -12.47 12.28
N LYS A 106 8.69 -12.02 12.76
CA LYS A 106 7.53 -12.88 12.99
C LYS A 106 7.06 -13.60 11.71
N ILE A 107 7.23 -12.97 10.56
CA ILE A 107 6.84 -13.52 9.25
C ILE A 107 7.97 -14.39 8.69
N THR A 108 9.19 -13.88 8.69
CA THR A 108 10.33 -14.59 8.09
C THR A 108 10.76 -15.85 8.85
N LYS A 109 10.46 -15.96 10.16
CA LYS A 109 10.64 -17.18 10.95
C LYS A 109 9.66 -18.32 10.59
N CYS A 110 8.57 -17.98 9.90
CA CYS A 110 7.60 -18.94 9.35
C CYS A 110 7.85 -19.22 7.86
N ASP A 111 9.09 -19.05 7.40
CA ASP A 111 9.52 -19.21 6.00
C ASP A 111 8.71 -18.40 4.97
N ALA A 112 8.03 -17.32 5.42
CA ALA A 112 7.18 -16.46 4.61
C ALA A 112 7.81 -15.07 4.36
N GLY A 113 7.13 -14.25 3.56
CA GLY A 113 7.55 -12.88 3.26
C GLY A 113 8.91 -12.83 2.57
N ALA A 114 9.83 -12.01 3.05
CA ALA A 114 11.14 -11.84 2.44
C ALA A 114 12.04 -13.10 2.47
N LYS A 115 11.66 -14.14 3.22
CA LYS A 115 12.41 -15.41 3.25
C LYS A 115 12.43 -16.12 1.91
N TRP A 116 11.36 -15.94 1.09
CA TRP A 116 11.28 -16.48 -0.26
C TRP A 116 12.38 -15.95 -1.21
N LEU A 117 12.90 -14.74 -0.96
CA LEU A 117 13.90 -14.08 -1.82
C LEU A 117 15.21 -14.84 -1.95
N LEU A 118 15.47 -15.80 -1.07
CA LEU A 118 16.70 -16.60 -1.06
C LEU A 118 16.71 -17.74 -2.08
N ASP A 119 15.56 -18.09 -2.68
CA ASP A 119 15.47 -19.25 -3.56
C ASP A 119 14.50 -19.03 -4.72
N PRO A 120 15.00 -18.62 -5.91
CA PRO A 120 14.17 -18.42 -7.10
C PRO A 120 13.40 -19.68 -7.55
N ASN A 121 13.93 -20.89 -7.28
CA ASN A 121 13.24 -22.13 -7.66
C ASN A 121 12.01 -22.36 -6.79
N LYS A 122 12.12 -22.11 -5.50
CA LYS A 122 10.96 -22.15 -4.60
C LYS A 122 9.93 -21.10 -4.94
N ILE A 123 10.34 -19.90 -5.36
CA ILE A 123 9.39 -18.88 -5.89
C ILE A 123 8.67 -19.42 -7.11
N TYR A 124 9.37 -20.01 -8.05
CA TYR A 124 8.75 -20.62 -9.24
C TYR A 124 7.71 -21.68 -8.86
N GLU A 125 8.08 -22.64 -8.00
CA GLU A 125 7.19 -23.72 -7.56
C GLU A 125 5.94 -23.18 -6.84
N MET A 126 6.11 -22.20 -5.95
CA MET A 126 5.01 -21.61 -5.21
C MET A 126 4.06 -20.83 -6.12
N VAL A 127 4.61 -19.94 -6.95
CA VAL A 127 3.79 -19.10 -7.83
C VAL A 127 3.09 -19.94 -8.87
N SER A 128 3.74 -20.95 -9.47
CA SER A 128 3.11 -21.88 -10.41
C SER A 128 1.91 -22.59 -9.78
N ALA A 129 2.08 -23.14 -8.59
CA ALA A 129 1.01 -23.84 -7.89
C ALA A 129 -0.20 -22.93 -7.59
N VAL A 130 0.04 -21.67 -7.22
CA VAL A 130 -1.04 -20.70 -7.02
C VAL A 130 -1.69 -20.33 -8.35
N VAL A 131 -0.92 -20.00 -9.38
CA VAL A 131 -1.45 -19.64 -10.72
C VAL A 131 -2.32 -20.74 -11.31
N GLU A 132 -1.90 -21.99 -11.19
CA GLU A 132 -2.65 -23.15 -11.68
C GLU A 132 -3.95 -23.41 -10.90
N SER A 133 -4.08 -22.87 -9.71
CA SER A 133 -5.19 -23.16 -8.79
C SER A 133 -6.31 -22.11 -8.79
N VAL A 134 -6.10 -20.93 -9.42
CA VAL A 134 -7.04 -19.80 -9.38
C VAL A 134 -7.30 -19.22 -10.77
N ASN A 135 -8.42 -18.50 -10.92
CA ASN A 135 -8.78 -17.82 -12.18
C ASN A 135 -8.28 -16.36 -12.22
N LYS A 136 -8.19 -15.71 -11.06
CA LYS A 136 -7.74 -14.32 -10.98
C LYS A 136 -6.25 -14.17 -11.32
N PRO A 137 -5.83 -13.04 -11.89
CA PRO A 137 -4.41 -12.74 -12.09
C PRO A 137 -3.64 -12.83 -10.77
N VAL A 138 -2.49 -13.51 -10.79
CA VAL A 138 -1.59 -13.63 -9.65
C VAL A 138 -0.41 -12.69 -9.84
N THR A 139 -0.09 -11.88 -8.83
CA THR A 139 1.07 -10.99 -8.80
C THR A 139 1.95 -11.28 -7.59
N VAL A 140 3.15 -10.75 -7.61
CA VAL A 140 4.08 -10.88 -6.48
C VAL A 140 4.63 -9.51 -6.08
N LYS A 141 4.57 -9.20 -4.79
CA LYS A 141 5.28 -8.07 -4.23
C LYS A 141 6.51 -8.53 -3.47
N MET A 142 7.69 -8.06 -3.89
CA MET A 142 8.97 -8.50 -3.34
C MET A 142 9.92 -7.33 -3.03
N ARG A 143 11.02 -7.64 -2.32
CA ARG A 143 12.19 -6.79 -2.17
C ARG A 143 13.32 -7.23 -3.09
N MET A 144 14.37 -6.41 -3.24
CA MET A 144 15.50 -6.73 -4.13
C MET A 144 16.33 -7.92 -3.64
N GLY A 145 16.32 -8.21 -2.33
CA GLY A 145 17.08 -9.31 -1.76
C GLY A 145 16.89 -9.43 -0.25
N TRP A 146 17.54 -10.43 0.32
CA TRP A 146 17.57 -10.67 1.76
C TRP A 146 18.52 -9.71 2.49
N ASP A 147 19.75 -9.62 2.02
CA ASP A 147 20.83 -8.75 2.45
C ASP A 147 21.70 -8.37 1.23
N GLU A 148 22.85 -7.75 1.46
CA GLU A 148 23.73 -7.27 0.39
C GLU A 148 24.40 -8.41 -0.40
N ASP A 149 24.61 -9.58 0.23
CA ASP A 149 25.21 -10.76 -0.37
C ASP A 149 24.20 -11.62 -1.15
N HIS A 150 22.89 -11.42 -0.89
CA HIS A 150 21.79 -12.22 -1.44
C HIS A 150 20.76 -11.32 -2.15
N ILE A 151 21.19 -10.70 -3.25
CA ILE A 151 20.35 -9.89 -4.13
C ILE A 151 20.02 -10.71 -5.38
N TYR A 152 18.83 -11.33 -5.39
CA TYR A 152 18.33 -12.18 -6.48
C TYR A 152 17.09 -11.59 -7.16
N ALA A 153 16.98 -10.25 -7.21
CA ALA A 153 15.80 -9.58 -7.73
C ALA A 153 15.45 -9.98 -9.16
N VAL A 154 16.44 -10.08 -10.01
CA VAL A 154 16.29 -10.45 -11.45
C VAL A 154 15.85 -11.89 -11.58
N GLU A 155 16.54 -12.82 -10.90
CA GLU A 155 16.25 -14.25 -10.91
C GLU A 155 14.86 -14.53 -10.35
N ASN A 156 14.50 -13.85 -9.26
CA ASN A 156 13.18 -13.95 -8.62
C ASN A 156 12.06 -13.43 -9.54
N ALA A 157 12.26 -12.30 -10.20
CA ALA A 157 11.28 -11.77 -11.14
C ALA A 157 11.08 -12.69 -12.37
N LYS A 158 12.17 -13.25 -12.92
CA LYS A 158 12.11 -14.26 -13.99
C LYS A 158 11.40 -15.54 -13.54
N ALA A 159 11.59 -15.94 -12.28
CA ALA A 159 10.89 -17.09 -11.72
C ALA A 159 9.38 -16.83 -11.64
N VAL A 160 8.96 -15.64 -11.20
CA VAL A 160 7.55 -15.22 -11.18
C VAL A 160 6.96 -15.22 -12.59
N GLU A 161 7.64 -14.64 -13.57
CA GLU A 161 7.17 -14.61 -14.97
C GLU A 161 7.00 -16.01 -15.55
N ARG A 162 8.03 -16.88 -15.43
CA ARG A 162 7.97 -18.27 -15.90
C ARG A 162 6.86 -19.08 -15.24
N ALA A 163 6.55 -18.78 -13.98
CA ALA A 163 5.46 -19.39 -13.22
C ALA A 163 4.06 -18.92 -13.65
N GLY A 164 3.95 -17.98 -14.60
CA GLY A 164 2.69 -17.43 -15.08
C GLY A 164 2.17 -16.23 -14.29
N GLY A 165 2.98 -15.67 -13.36
CA GLY A 165 2.66 -14.43 -12.66
C GLY A 165 2.43 -13.27 -13.64
N LYS A 166 1.51 -12.36 -13.32
CA LYS A 166 1.04 -11.32 -14.25
C LYS A 166 1.67 -9.95 -14.00
N ALA A 167 2.33 -9.74 -12.88
CA ALA A 167 3.13 -8.55 -12.59
C ALA A 167 4.03 -8.78 -11.37
N VAL A 168 5.06 -7.96 -11.24
CA VAL A 168 5.92 -7.87 -10.06
C VAL A 168 5.94 -6.44 -9.52
N ALA A 169 5.70 -6.26 -8.22
CA ALA A 169 5.98 -5.01 -7.53
C ALA A 169 7.29 -5.14 -6.75
N LEU A 170 8.30 -4.34 -7.11
CA LEU A 170 9.65 -4.45 -6.55
C LEU A 170 9.99 -3.25 -5.66
N HIS A 171 10.26 -3.52 -4.38
CA HIS A 171 10.85 -2.53 -3.48
C HIS A 171 12.38 -2.62 -3.55
N GLY A 172 13.03 -1.54 -3.95
CA GLY A 172 14.49 -1.45 -4.15
C GLY A 172 15.32 -1.43 -2.85
N ARG A 173 14.88 -2.14 -1.81
CA ARG A 173 15.62 -2.36 -0.56
C ARG A 173 15.71 -3.84 -0.24
N THR A 174 16.76 -4.25 0.45
CA THR A 174 16.86 -5.60 1.01
C THR A 174 15.96 -5.75 2.25
N ARG A 175 15.79 -6.98 2.70
CA ARG A 175 15.09 -7.29 3.96
C ARG A 175 15.80 -6.66 5.15
N VAL A 176 17.13 -6.70 5.19
CA VAL A 176 17.94 -6.18 6.30
C VAL A 176 17.84 -4.67 6.41
N GLN A 177 17.82 -3.97 5.29
CA GLN A 177 17.67 -2.51 5.28
C GLN A 177 16.35 -2.03 5.90
N MET A 178 15.33 -2.85 5.97
CA MET A 178 13.99 -2.42 6.42
C MET A 178 13.51 -1.17 5.65
N TYR A 179 13.74 0.02 6.22
CA TYR A 179 13.44 1.33 5.64
C TYR A 179 14.62 2.30 5.68
N GLU A 180 15.79 1.83 6.08
CA GLU A 180 17.00 2.63 6.19
C GLU A 180 17.66 2.84 4.82
N GLY A 181 18.53 3.84 4.74
CA GLY A 181 19.21 4.21 3.50
C GLY A 181 18.24 4.63 2.39
N THR A 182 18.64 4.42 1.15
CA THR A 182 17.87 4.73 -0.07
C THR A 182 17.47 3.47 -0.81
N ALA A 183 16.32 3.50 -1.48
CA ALA A 183 15.91 2.43 -2.38
C ALA A 183 16.80 2.46 -3.64
N ASN A 184 17.31 1.31 -4.02
CA ASN A 184 18.13 1.15 -5.23
C ASN A 184 17.20 1.06 -6.46
N TRP A 185 17.17 2.13 -7.26
CA TRP A 185 16.37 2.18 -8.47
C TRP A 185 17.04 1.50 -9.66
N ASP A 186 18.36 1.33 -9.64
CA ASP A 186 19.07 0.62 -10.72
C ASP A 186 18.66 -0.86 -10.77
N ILE A 187 18.52 -1.51 -9.61
CA ILE A 187 18.01 -2.90 -9.56
C ILE A 187 16.56 -3.01 -10.03
N ILE A 188 15.74 -1.98 -9.79
CA ILE A 188 14.36 -1.92 -10.32
C ILE A 188 14.40 -1.85 -11.85
N LYS A 189 15.31 -1.05 -12.43
CA LYS A 189 15.55 -0.95 -13.87
C LYS A 189 16.02 -2.28 -14.45
N GLU A 190 16.99 -2.93 -13.82
CA GLU A 190 17.49 -4.25 -14.25
C GLU A 190 16.37 -5.30 -14.29
N VAL A 191 15.54 -5.35 -13.26
CA VAL A 191 14.37 -6.23 -13.23
C VAL A 191 13.41 -5.89 -14.38
N LYS A 192 13.08 -4.60 -14.59
CA LYS A 192 12.21 -4.21 -15.71
C LYS A 192 12.75 -4.63 -17.06
N GLN A 193 14.04 -4.56 -17.25
CA GLN A 193 14.69 -4.97 -18.50
C GLN A 193 14.78 -6.50 -18.68
N SER A 194 14.60 -7.27 -17.61
CA SER A 194 14.80 -8.71 -17.59
C SER A 194 13.52 -9.54 -17.78
N VAL A 195 12.33 -8.91 -17.66
CA VAL A 195 11.04 -9.56 -17.79
C VAL A 195 10.11 -8.79 -18.73
N SER A 196 9.14 -9.48 -19.33
CA SER A 196 8.14 -8.91 -20.21
C SER A 196 6.84 -8.51 -19.47
N ILE A 197 6.57 -9.13 -18.32
CA ILE A 197 5.42 -8.77 -17.48
C ILE A 197 5.59 -7.37 -16.89
N PRO A 198 4.48 -6.69 -16.54
CA PRO A 198 4.53 -5.39 -15.87
C PRO A 198 5.36 -5.42 -14.59
N VAL A 199 6.20 -4.40 -14.43
CA VAL A 199 6.97 -4.14 -13.20
C VAL A 199 6.49 -2.84 -12.58
N ILE A 200 6.16 -2.88 -11.29
CA ILE A 200 5.72 -1.72 -10.51
C ILE A 200 6.85 -1.35 -9.55
N GLY A 201 7.45 -0.18 -9.77
CA GLY A 201 8.55 0.32 -8.94
C GLY A 201 8.05 0.83 -7.58
N ASN A 202 8.78 0.51 -6.51
CA ASN A 202 8.45 0.90 -5.15
C ASN A 202 9.71 1.31 -4.36
N GLY A 203 9.59 2.33 -3.54
CA GLY A 203 10.64 2.83 -2.65
C GLY A 203 11.00 4.28 -2.92
N ASP A 204 10.98 5.09 -1.87
CA ASP A 204 11.36 6.51 -1.84
C ASP A 204 10.63 7.45 -2.80
N VAL A 205 9.46 7.07 -3.25
CA VAL A 205 8.53 7.97 -3.95
C VAL A 205 7.80 8.81 -2.90
N LYS A 206 8.27 10.04 -2.70
CA LYS A 206 7.81 10.97 -1.67
C LYS A 206 7.07 12.17 -2.26
N THR A 207 7.28 12.45 -3.53
CA THR A 207 6.70 13.56 -4.28
C THR A 207 6.19 13.08 -5.65
N PRO A 208 5.30 13.84 -6.33
CA PRO A 208 4.92 13.56 -7.71
C PRO A 208 6.11 13.51 -8.67
N GLN A 209 7.12 14.34 -8.44
CA GLN A 209 8.34 14.37 -9.23
C GLN A 209 9.16 13.09 -9.06
N ASP A 210 9.24 12.52 -7.84
CA ASP A 210 9.90 11.23 -7.61
C ASP A 210 9.19 10.11 -8.39
N ALA A 211 7.85 10.14 -8.45
CA ALA A 211 7.10 9.18 -9.23
C ALA A 211 7.44 9.26 -10.73
N LYS A 212 7.50 10.48 -11.28
CA LYS A 212 7.91 10.68 -12.67
C LYS A 212 9.34 10.24 -12.92
N ARG A 213 10.27 10.61 -12.04
CA ARG A 213 11.67 10.19 -12.13
C ARG A 213 11.80 8.66 -12.11
N MET A 214 11.09 7.98 -11.20
CA MET A 214 11.11 6.51 -11.17
C MET A 214 10.66 5.92 -12.50
N LEU A 215 9.58 6.43 -13.11
CA LEU A 215 9.13 5.98 -14.42
C LEU A 215 10.16 6.22 -15.52
N ASP A 216 10.75 7.41 -15.54
CA ASP A 216 11.70 7.83 -16.59
C ASP A 216 13.06 7.11 -16.47
N GLU A 217 13.60 6.98 -15.25
CA GLU A 217 14.91 6.41 -15.00
C GLU A 217 14.92 4.88 -15.07
N THR A 218 13.82 4.22 -14.66
CA THR A 218 13.78 2.76 -14.56
C THR A 218 12.97 2.09 -15.67
N GLY A 219 12.08 2.83 -16.34
CA GLY A 219 11.20 2.30 -17.37
C GLY A 219 10.06 1.42 -16.86
N VAL A 220 9.79 1.38 -15.56
CA VAL A 220 8.71 0.57 -14.98
C VAL A 220 7.33 1.00 -15.48
N ASP A 221 6.39 0.08 -15.46
CA ASP A 221 5.04 0.28 -15.98
C ASP A 221 4.15 1.08 -15.02
N GLY A 222 4.40 0.98 -13.73
CA GLY A 222 3.68 1.71 -12.69
C GLY A 222 4.56 2.05 -11.50
N VAL A 223 4.06 2.95 -10.64
CA VAL A 223 4.72 3.39 -9.41
C VAL A 223 3.85 3.08 -8.22
N MET A 224 4.42 2.41 -7.21
CA MET A 224 3.72 2.07 -5.98
C MET A 224 4.12 3.01 -4.85
N ILE A 225 3.13 3.72 -4.31
CA ILE A 225 3.27 4.70 -3.24
C ILE A 225 2.82 4.08 -1.93
N GLY A 226 3.68 4.09 -0.91
CA GLY A 226 3.38 3.62 0.44
C GLY A 226 3.28 4.77 1.44
N ARG A 227 4.31 4.95 2.24
CA ARG A 227 4.34 5.89 3.38
C ARG A 227 3.96 7.33 3.04
N ALA A 228 4.20 7.79 1.82
CA ALA A 228 3.85 9.14 1.38
C ALA A 228 2.33 9.39 1.29
N ALA A 229 1.52 8.33 1.22
CA ALA A 229 0.06 8.42 1.24
C ALA A 229 -0.55 8.46 2.66
N LEU A 230 0.25 8.23 3.73
CA LEU A 230 -0.24 8.23 5.11
C LEU A 230 -0.71 9.62 5.54
N GLY A 231 -2.01 9.77 5.81
CA GLY A 231 -2.63 11.06 6.11
C GLY A 231 -2.55 12.07 4.95
N ASN A 232 -2.16 11.61 3.76
CA ASN A 232 -1.95 12.43 2.59
C ASN A 232 -2.42 11.72 1.30
N PRO A 233 -3.72 11.46 1.14
CA PRO A 233 -4.24 10.87 -0.09
C PRO A 233 -4.05 11.80 -1.30
N TRP A 234 -3.86 13.11 -1.09
CA TRP A 234 -3.52 14.07 -2.14
C TRP A 234 -2.22 13.73 -2.86
N MET A 235 -1.29 13.03 -2.20
CA MET A 235 -0.09 12.52 -2.87
C MET A 235 -0.45 11.68 -4.09
N ILE A 236 -1.51 10.86 -4.00
CA ILE A 236 -2.01 10.07 -5.13
C ILE A 236 -2.57 10.99 -6.22
N TYR A 237 -3.51 11.87 -5.87
CA TYR A 237 -4.13 12.80 -6.80
C TYR A 237 -3.11 13.68 -7.53
N ARG A 238 -2.20 14.29 -6.76
CA ARG A 238 -1.15 15.16 -7.30
C ARG A 238 -0.19 14.39 -8.20
N THR A 239 0.13 13.13 -7.86
CA THR A 239 0.97 12.28 -8.69
C THR A 239 0.28 11.92 -10.00
N VAL A 240 -0.98 11.49 -9.96
CA VAL A 240 -1.75 11.19 -11.18
C VAL A 240 -1.80 12.42 -12.08
N HIS A 241 -2.20 13.56 -11.55
CA HIS A 241 -2.28 14.82 -12.31
C HIS A 241 -0.94 15.22 -12.92
N TYR A 242 0.15 15.16 -12.13
CA TYR A 242 1.48 15.51 -12.60
C TYR A 242 2.00 14.58 -13.71
N LEU A 243 1.72 13.29 -13.61
CA LEU A 243 2.09 12.32 -14.66
C LEU A 243 1.29 12.51 -15.96
N GLU A 244 0.06 13.02 -15.87
CA GLU A 244 -0.82 13.26 -17.02
C GLU A 244 -0.54 14.60 -17.70
N THR A 245 -0.25 15.64 -16.92
CA THR A 245 -0.20 17.03 -17.42
C THR A 245 1.16 17.70 -17.34
N GLY A 246 2.07 17.19 -16.50
CA GLY A 246 3.34 17.83 -16.16
C GLY A 246 3.19 18.99 -15.14
N GLU A 247 1.97 19.30 -14.70
CA GLU A 247 1.69 20.40 -13.77
C GLU A 247 1.54 19.90 -12.34
N LEU A 248 2.16 20.60 -11.39
CA LEU A 248 1.97 20.34 -9.96
C LEU A 248 0.72 21.02 -9.45
N LYS A 249 -0.10 20.25 -8.74
CA LYS A 249 -1.19 20.83 -7.92
C LYS A 249 -0.65 21.26 -6.56
N ASP A 250 -1.29 22.28 -6.01
CA ASP A 250 -0.97 22.79 -4.68
C ASP A 250 -1.16 21.73 -3.59
N GLU A 251 -0.48 21.94 -2.47
CA GLU A 251 -0.73 21.17 -1.26
C GLU A 251 -2.12 21.50 -0.69
N PRO A 252 -2.79 20.50 -0.07
CA PRO A 252 -4.10 20.74 0.53
C PRO A 252 -4.00 21.72 1.70
N LYS A 253 -5.01 22.59 1.82
CA LYS A 253 -5.16 23.48 2.97
C LYS A 253 -5.51 22.70 4.24
N VAL A 254 -5.28 23.32 5.40
CA VAL A 254 -5.58 22.67 6.71
C VAL A 254 -7.01 22.16 6.77
N ARG A 255 -7.99 22.97 6.37
CA ARG A 255 -9.41 22.59 6.39
C ARG A 255 -9.72 21.38 5.52
N GLU A 256 -9.08 21.26 4.36
CA GLU A 256 -9.25 20.11 3.46
C GLU A 256 -8.68 18.83 4.12
N LYS A 257 -7.48 18.92 4.71
CA LYS A 257 -6.86 17.79 5.44
C LYS A 257 -7.76 17.29 6.56
N ILE A 258 -8.32 18.20 7.35
CA ILE A 258 -9.20 17.85 8.46
C ILE A 258 -10.54 17.28 7.96
N SER A 259 -11.11 17.83 6.90
CA SER A 259 -12.34 17.28 6.29
C SER A 259 -12.18 15.84 5.83
N VAL A 260 -11.07 15.51 5.16
CA VAL A 260 -10.78 14.14 4.72
C VAL A 260 -10.44 13.24 5.92
N CYS A 261 -9.77 13.76 6.95
CA CYS A 261 -9.54 13.03 8.19
C CYS A 261 -10.86 12.61 8.86
N LYS A 262 -11.85 13.52 8.94
CA LYS A 262 -13.18 13.22 9.47
C LYS A 262 -13.95 12.23 8.60
N LEU A 263 -13.89 12.36 7.27
CA LEU A 263 -14.48 11.39 6.34
C LEU A 263 -13.88 9.99 6.53
N HIS A 264 -12.58 9.90 6.71
CA HIS A 264 -11.89 8.63 6.99
C HIS A 264 -12.35 8.03 8.33
N LEU A 265 -12.49 8.85 9.38
CA LEU A 265 -13.06 8.42 10.67
C LEU A 265 -14.47 7.84 10.49
N ASP A 266 -15.37 8.53 9.78
CA ASP A 266 -16.74 8.08 9.56
C ASP A 266 -16.79 6.74 8.79
N ARG A 267 -15.93 6.55 7.81
CA ARG A 267 -15.77 5.28 7.10
C ARG A 267 -15.27 4.17 8.02
N LEU A 268 -14.34 4.50 8.90
CA LEU A 268 -13.77 3.54 9.83
C LEU A 268 -14.80 3.12 10.90
N ILE A 269 -15.63 4.07 11.37
CA ILE A 269 -16.76 3.80 12.27
C ILE A 269 -17.76 2.85 11.60
N LYS A 270 -18.11 3.12 10.35
CA LYS A 270 -19.01 2.24 9.59
C LYS A 270 -18.43 0.83 9.42
N LEU A 271 -17.12 0.71 9.28
CA LEU A 271 -16.43 -0.57 9.07
C LEU A 271 -16.27 -1.37 10.37
N LYS A 272 -15.96 -0.73 11.50
CA LYS A 272 -15.50 -1.41 12.74
C LYS A 272 -16.25 -1.04 14.01
N GLY A 273 -17.22 -0.13 13.93
CA GLY A 273 -17.87 0.48 15.10
C GLY A 273 -17.02 1.58 15.74
N GLU A 274 -17.68 2.49 16.47
CA GLU A 274 -17.08 3.72 16.99
C GLU A 274 -15.88 3.47 17.90
N HIS A 275 -16.05 2.61 18.90
CA HIS A 275 -15.02 2.34 19.90
C HIS A 275 -13.67 1.87 19.30
N VAL A 276 -13.73 0.99 18.30
CA VAL A 276 -12.51 0.51 17.61
C VAL A 276 -11.97 1.58 16.65
N ALA A 277 -12.88 2.22 15.92
CA ALA A 277 -12.53 3.22 14.91
C ALA A 277 -11.82 4.44 15.50
N VAL A 278 -12.32 5.00 16.60
CA VAL A 278 -11.69 6.17 17.25
C VAL A 278 -10.26 5.83 17.71
N ARG A 279 -10.03 4.65 18.28
CA ARG A 279 -8.70 4.21 18.71
C ARG A 279 -7.74 4.01 17.55
N GLU A 280 -8.19 3.37 16.46
CA GLU A 280 -7.37 3.22 15.26
C GLU A 280 -7.11 4.57 14.57
N MET A 281 -8.10 5.46 14.60
CA MET A 281 -8.01 6.79 14.00
C MET A 281 -6.97 7.69 14.65
N ARG A 282 -6.64 7.50 15.94
CA ARG A 282 -5.59 8.26 16.64
C ARG A 282 -4.29 8.30 15.84
N LYS A 283 -3.87 7.15 15.32
CA LYS A 283 -2.69 7.01 14.46
C LYS A 283 -2.87 7.73 13.11
N HIS A 284 -4.01 7.55 12.46
CA HIS A 284 -4.28 8.16 11.16
C HIS A 284 -4.40 9.68 11.26
N ALA A 285 -5.12 10.19 12.27
CA ALA A 285 -5.26 11.62 12.52
C ALA A 285 -3.89 12.28 12.73
N ALA A 286 -2.99 11.64 13.49
CA ALA A 286 -1.63 12.13 13.67
C ALA A 286 -0.86 12.30 12.35
N TRP A 287 -1.13 11.46 11.35
CA TRP A 287 -0.54 11.60 10.02
C TRP A 287 -1.18 12.75 9.22
N TYR A 288 -2.51 12.93 9.27
CA TYR A 288 -3.18 14.07 8.62
C TYR A 288 -2.71 15.41 9.17
N LEU A 289 -2.36 15.46 10.46
CA LEU A 289 -1.87 16.67 11.13
C LEU A 289 -0.38 16.96 10.87
N LYS A 290 0.35 16.04 10.26
CA LYS A 290 1.78 16.21 10.02
C LYS A 290 2.05 17.45 9.17
N GLY A 291 3.01 18.27 9.63
CA GLY A 291 3.43 19.50 8.95
C GLY A 291 2.55 20.73 9.26
N ILE A 292 1.42 20.59 9.96
CA ILE A 292 0.60 21.74 10.38
C ILE A 292 1.20 22.33 11.67
N ARG A 293 1.38 23.64 11.71
CA ARG A 293 1.91 24.34 12.89
C ARG A 293 1.01 24.15 14.11
N GLY A 294 1.58 23.81 15.25
CA GLY A 294 0.85 23.58 16.50
C GLY A 294 0.27 22.17 16.68
N ASN A 295 0.53 21.25 15.75
CA ASN A 295 -0.04 19.90 15.77
C ASN A 295 0.38 19.06 17.00
N ALA A 296 1.50 19.36 17.66
CA ALA A 296 2.04 18.53 18.73
C ALA A 296 1.08 18.40 19.93
N LYS A 297 0.45 19.52 20.35
CA LYS A 297 -0.54 19.56 21.42
C LYS A 297 -1.75 18.70 21.05
N VAL A 298 -2.32 18.95 19.89
CA VAL A 298 -3.54 18.25 19.42
C VAL A 298 -3.29 16.75 19.25
N ARG A 299 -2.13 16.34 18.77
CA ARG A 299 -1.75 14.92 18.67
C ARG A 299 -1.74 14.21 20.02
N ASN A 300 -1.35 14.91 21.10
CA ASN A 300 -1.46 14.36 22.45
C ASN A 300 -2.91 14.25 22.91
N GLU A 301 -3.73 15.27 22.66
CA GLU A 301 -5.15 15.28 23.03
C GLU A 301 -5.95 14.21 22.28
N ILE A 302 -5.68 13.96 20.99
CA ILE A 302 -6.28 12.87 20.19
C ILE A 302 -6.15 11.51 20.89
N ASN A 303 -5.06 11.25 21.61
CA ASN A 303 -4.86 9.98 22.29
C ASN A 303 -5.86 9.73 23.44
N HIS A 304 -6.53 10.77 23.92
CA HIS A 304 -7.51 10.71 24.99
C HIS A 304 -8.96 10.71 24.49
N CYS A 305 -9.22 11.01 23.22
CA CYS A 305 -10.56 10.93 22.64
C CYS A 305 -11.05 9.48 22.63
N GLU A 306 -12.27 9.26 23.14
CA GLU A 306 -12.94 7.96 23.17
C GLU A 306 -14.14 7.88 22.23
N THR A 307 -14.72 9.03 21.88
CA THR A 307 -15.87 9.14 21.00
C THR A 307 -15.53 9.90 19.70
N ARG A 308 -16.36 9.68 18.68
CA ARG A 308 -16.31 10.44 17.44
C ARG A 308 -16.41 11.95 17.67
N ASP A 309 -17.38 12.33 18.49
CA ASP A 309 -17.69 13.73 18.69
C ASP A 309 -16.55 14.48 19.41
N GLU A 310 -15.90 13.87 20.39
CA GLU A 310 -14.70 14.43 21.02
C GLU A 310 -13.58 14.65 19.99
N LEU A 311 -13.32 13.64 19.15
CA LEU A 311 -12.28 13.74 18.13
C LEU A 311 -12.61 14.81 17.08
N VAL A 312 -13.86 14.89 16.62
CA VAL A 312 -14.30 15.89 15.64
C VAL A 312 -14.23 17.29 16.22
N GLN A 313 -14.71 17.53 17.45
CA GLN A 313 -14.63 18.83 18.11
C GLN A 313 -13.19 19.31 18.27
N LEU A 314 -12.30 18.41 18.69
CA LEU A 314 -10.86 18.71 18.80
C LEU A 314 -10.24 19.10 17.45
N LEU A 315 -10.55 18.36 16.39
CA LEU A 315 -10.04 18.64 15.03
C LEU A 315 -10.61 19.96 14.48
N ASP A 316 -11.88 20.28 14.74
CA ASP A 316 -12.50 21.53 14.29
C ASP A 316 -11.93 22.73 15.02
N ALA A 317 -11.75 22.67 16.35
CA ALA A 317 -11.09 23.71 17.12
C ALA A 317 -9.65 23.96 16.62
N PHE A 318 -8.90 22.88 16.37
CA PHE A 318 -7.56 23.00 15.82
C PHE A 318 -7.53 23.64 14.42
N THR A 319 -8.52 23.34 13.58
CA THR A 319 -8.62 23.95 12.25
C THR A 319 -8.69 25.46 12.33
N ILE A 320 -9.57 25.98 13.22
CA ILE A 320 -9.75 27.42 13.42
C ILE A 320 -8.44 28.08 13.89
N GLU A 321 -7.78 27.46 14.88
CA GLU A 321 -6.50 27.97 15.41
C GLU A 321 -5.40 27.98 14.35
N ALA A 322 -5.30 26.92 13.56
CA ALA A 322 -4.25 26.78 12.53
C ALA A 322 -4.45 27.80 11.40
N GLU A 323 -5.68 27.94 10.90
CA GLU A 323 -6.01 28.94 9.87
C GLU A 323 -5.78 30.37 10.37
N ALA A 324 -6.11 30.69 11.61
CA ALA A 324 -5.81 32.02 12.20
C ALA A 324 -4.31 32.31 12.23
N LYS A 325 -3.48 31.32 12.54
CA LYS A 325 -2.00 31.45 12.53
C LYS A 325 -1.46 31.63 11.11
N GLU A 326 -1.98 30.88 10.13
CA GLU A 326 -1.58 31.06 8.72
C GLU A 326 -1.89 32.48 8.22
N LEU A 327 -3.07 33.03 8.58
CA LEU A 327 -3.45 34.40 8.23
C LEU A 327 -2.58 35.47 8.90
N GLN A 328 -2.09 35.23 10.12
CA GLN A 328 -1.18 36.11 10.81
C GLN A 328 0.21 36.11 10.17
N ASP A 329 0.74 34.94 9.86
CA ASP A 329 2.04 34.78 9.20
C ASP A 329 2.04 35.43 7.79
N ALA A 330 0.94 35.30 7.04
CA ALA A 330 0.78 35.93 5.71
C ALA A 330 0.69 37.47 5.74
N LYS A 331 0.38 38.09 6.90
CA LYS A 331 0.35 39.56 7.07
C LYS A 331 1.70 40.15 7.52
N VAL A 332 2.63 39.31 7.95
CA VAL A 332 3.93 39.73 8.50
C VAL A 332 5.07 39.50 7.49
N GLY A 333 4.86 38.69 6.46
CA GLY A 333 5.80 38.45 5.35
C GLY A 333 5.41 39.22 4.11
#